data_143914f65161581e57e134606ad884a1
#
_entry.id   143914f65161581e57e134606ad884a1
#
_cell.length_a   1.000
_cell.length_b   1.000
_cell.length_c   1.000
_cell.angle_alpha   90.00
_cell.angle_beta   90.00
_cell.angle_gamma   90.00
#
_symmetry.space_group_name_H-M   'P 1'
#
loop_
_entity.id
_entity.type
_entity.pdbx_description
1 polymer ?
#
loop_
_entity_poly.entity_id
_entity_poly.type
_entity_poly.pdbx_seq_one_letter_code
_entity_poly.pdbx_strand_id
1 'polypeptide(L)'
;MRAGHKIVYWANEEPAEKIKIRLVQSFFNITRKELEENRPKYRPLYREHIQPYLKVMSAVGMSVEEVDSYAKLNKPDIMFCDQLDKFRISGEYNRGDERLKETYVYAREIAKRNKLLFWAVSQASNDGHDRQFIDYNMMDNSKTGKAGEADIIIGIGKTGSSDVNNIVRHICVSKNKINGWHGPIDAQIDVQRGVYY
;
A
#
# COMPACT_ATOMS: atom_id res chain seq x y z
N MET A 1 -13.07 0.19 -5.60
CA MET A 1 -14.44 0.15 -5.06
C MET A 1 -15.40 0.97 -5.91
N ARG A 2 -15.29 2.32 -5.98
CA ARG A 2 -16.23 3.15 -6.79
C ARG A 2 -16.32 2.76 -8.28
N ALA A 3 -15.24 2.22 -8.86
CA ALA A 3 -15.20 1.72 -10.23
C ALA A 3 -15.55 0.23 -10.38
N GLY A 4 -16.03 -0.44 -9.32
CA GLY A 4 -16.42 -1.85 -9.35
C GLY A 4 -15.30 -2.87 -9.26
N HIS A 5 -14.02 -2.44 -9.12
CA HIS A 5 -12.90 -3.35 -9.02
C HIS A 5 -12.87 -4.12 -7.71
N LYS A 6 -12.54 -5.41 -7.78
CA LYS A 6 -12.33 -6.28 -6.62
C LYS A 6 -10.93 -6.06 -6.06
N ILE A 7 -10.87 -5.64 -4.80
CA ILE A 7 -9.63 -5.25 -4.12
C ILE A 7 -9.39 -6.20 -2.94
N VAL A 8 -8.15 -6.65 -2.81
CA VAL A 8 -7.67 -7.36 -1.62
C VAL A 8 -6.54 -6.55 -0.99
N TYR A 9 -6.62 -6.33 0.30
CA TYR A 9 -5.61 -5.67 1.11
C TYR A 9 -5.06 -6.67 2.14
N TRP A 10 -3.78 -6.99 2.02
CA TRP A 10 -3.04 -7.83 2.93
C TRP A 10 -2.35 -6.97 3.98
N ALA A 11 -2.90 -6.97 5.20
CA ALA A 11 -2.37 -6.22 6.33
C ALA A 11 -1.35 -7.07 7.10
N ASN A 12 -0.09 -6.69 7.07
CA ASN A 12 0.99 -7.42 7.75
C ASN A 12 1.64 -6.61 8.88
N GLU A 13 1.44 -5.31 8.93
CA GLU A 13 2.00 -4.47 9.99
C GLU A 13 0.96 -4.14 11.06
N GLU A 14 -0.18 -3.65 10.65
CA GLU A 14 -1.27 -3.32 11.57
C GLU A 14 -2.40 -4.35 11.49
N PRO A 15 -3.22 -4.48 12.56
CA PRO A 15 -4.40 -5.35 12.53
C PRO A 15 -5.35 -4.97 11.39
N ALA A 16 -5.83 -5.97 10.65
CA ALA A 16 -6.73 -5.80 9.51
C ALA A 16 -7.97 -4.95 9.83
N GLU A 17 -8.46 -5.03 11.08
CA GLU A 17 -9.62 -4.25 11.54
C GLU A 17 -9.33 -2.74 11.60
N LYS A 18 -8.12 -2.34 12.00
CA LYS A 18 -7.72 -0.94 12.00
C LYS A 18 -7.65 -0.37 10.58
N ILE A 19 -7.05 -1.15 9.66
CA ILE A 19 -6.97 -0.79 8.24
C ILE A 19 -8.38 -0.65 7.65
N LYS A 20 -9.26 -1.62 7.92
CA LYS A 20 -10.65 -1.56 7.49
C LYS A 20 -11.37 -0.30 7.96
N ILE A 21 -11.21 0.07 9.23
CA ILE A 21 -11.82 1.29 9.79
C ILE A 21 -11.31 2.53 9.04
N ARG A 22 -10.00 2.66 8.82
CA ARG A 22 -9.42 3.79 8.07
C ARG A 22 -9.93 3.87 6.63
N LEU A 23 -10.04 2.74 5.95
CA LEU A 23 -10.59 2.70 4.59
C LEU A 23 -12.06 3.11 4.54
N VAL A 24 -12.85 2.73 5.55
CA VAL A 24 -14.25 3.17 5.70
C VAL A 24 -14.34 4.68 5.96
N GLN A 25 -13.50 5.18 6.86
CA GLN A 25 -13.43 6.62 7.14
C GLN A 25 -13.10 7.42 5.87
N SER A 26 -12.07 7.01 5.15
CA SER A 26 -11.64 7.64 3.90
C SER A 26 -12.72 7.55 2.81
N PHE A 27 -13.40 6.40 2.69
CA PHE A 27 -14.42 6.20 1.67
C PHE A 27 -15.64 7.11 1.86
N PHE A 28 -16.10 7.25 3.12
CA PHE A 28 -17.26 8.09 3.47
C PHE A 28 -16.88 9.52 3.86
N ASN A 29 -15.60 9.85 3.90
CA ASN A 29 -15.06 11.15 4.33
C ASN A 29 -15.52 11.53 5.73
N ILE A 30 -15.42 10.61 6.69
CA ILE A 30 -15.88 10.76 8.07
C ILE A 30 -14.75 10.50 9.06
N THR A 31 -14.85 11.08 10.23
CA THR A 31 -13.96 10.79 11.35
C THR A 31 -14.32 9.46 12.02
N ARG A 32 -13.39 8.92 12.82
CA ARG A 32 -13.66 7.72 13.61
C ARG A 32 -14.82 7.95 14.60
N LYS A 33 -14.89 9.12 15.22
CA LYS A 33 -15.96 9.48 16.15
C LYS A 33 -17.34 9.47 15.46
N GLU A 34 -17.45 10.10 14.30
CA GLU A 34 -18.68 10.09 13.49
C GLU A 34 -19.10 8.68 13.09
N LEU A 35 -18.13 7.80 12.74
CA LEU A 35 -18.39 6.41 12.41
C LEU A 35 -18.92 5.64 13.63
N GLU A 36 -18.34 5.83 14.80
CA GLU A 36 -18.72 5.14 16.04
C GLU A 36 -20.10 5.58 16.54
N GLU A 37 -20.39 6.89 16.51
CA GLU A 37 -21.67 7.46 16.94
C GLU A 37 -22.81 7.11 15.96
N ASN A 38 -22.52 6.86 14.69
CA ASN A 38 -23.52 6.63 13.65
C ASN A 38 -23.40 5.22 13.01
N ARG A 39 -22.94 4.21 13.75
CA ARG A 39 -22.81 2.83 13.24
C ARG A 39 -24.06 2.29 12.55
N PRO A 40 -25.29 2.50 13.06
CA PRO A 40 -26.49 2.02 12.37
C PRO A 40 -26.66 2.58 10.96
N LYS A 41 -26.27 3.82 10.73
CA LYS A 41 -26.28 4.49 9.42
C LYS A 41 -25.21 3.92 8.47
N TYR A 42 -23.97 3.74 8.94
CA TYR A 42 -22.86 3.36 8.07
C TYR A 42 -22.74 1.86 7.82
N ARG A 43 -23.32 1.02 8.68
CA ARG A 43 -23.28 -0.44 8.50
C ARG A 43 -23.96 -0.94 7.21
N PRO A 44 -25.18 -0.51 6.86
CA PRO A 44 -25.78 -0.86 5.57
C PRO A 44 -25.01 -0.29 4.39
N LEU A 45 -24.55 0.95 4.45
CA LEU A 45 -23.75 1.58 3.40
C LEU A 45 -22.41 0.85 3.16
N TYR A 46 -21.75 0.39 4.23
CA TYR A 46 -20.56 -0.45 4.11
C TYR A 46 -20.87 -1.76 3.36
N ARG A 47 -21.97 -2.43 3.69
CA ARG A 47 -22.36 -3.69 3.06
C ARG A 47 -22.69 -3.52 1.57
N GLU A 48 -23.25 -2.39 1.21
CA GLU A 48 -23.63 -2.07 -0.17
C GLU A 48 -22.43 -1.61 -1.01
N HIS A 49 -21.64 -0.66 -0.50
CA HIS A 49 -20.66 0.07 -1.30
C HIS A 49 -19.21 -0.40 -1.15
N ILE A 50 -18.87 -1.09 -0.06
CA ILE A 50 -17.48 -1.48 0.22
C ILE A 50 -17.33 -3.00 0.25
N GLN A 51 -18.13 -3.69 1.03
CA GLN A 51 -17.97 -5.13 1.29
C GLN A 51 -17.91 -6.01 0.03
N PRO A 52 -18.69 -5.75 -1.04
CA PRO A 52 -18.62 -6.54 -2.27
C PRO A 52 -17.29 -6.42 -3.03
N TYR A 53 -16.58 -5.32 -2.82
CA TYR A 53 -15.40 -4.93 -3.60
C TYR A 53 -14.10 -4.99 -2.83
N LEU A 54 -14.13 -4.95 -1.49
CA LEU A 54 -12.93 -4.88 -0.66
C LEU A 54 -12.88 -5.98 0.38
N LYS A 55 -11.79 -6.75 0.35
CA LYS A 55 -11.41 -7.67 1.43
C LYS A 55 -10.13 -7.15 2.07
N VAL A 56 -10.15 -6.96 3.39
CA VAL A 56 -8.96 -6.66 4.19
C VAL A 56 -8.70 -7.87 5.08
N MET A 57 -7.52 -8.45 4.96
CA MET A 57 -7.16 -9.69 5.61
C MET A 57 -5.79 -9.58 6.28
N SER A 58 -5.59 -10.31 7.37
CA SER A 58 -4.28 -10.42 8.00
C SER A 58 -3.35 -11.26 7.12
N ALA A 59 -2.11 -10.81 6.97
CA ALA A 59 -1.06 -11.50 6.24
C ALA A 59 0.12 -11.92 7.15
N VAL A 60 -0.09 -11.91 8.47
CA VAL A 60 0.97 -12.28 9.41
C VAL A 60 1.44 -13.71 9.16
N GLY A 61 2.73 -13.86 8.83
CA GLY A 61 3.35 -15.14 8.55
C GLY A 61 3.07 -15.73 7.16
N MET A 62 2.30 -15.05 6.32
CA MET A 62 2.04 -15.50 4.95
C MET A 62 3.28 -15.45 4.04
N SER A 63 3.28 -16.34 3.07
CA SER A 63 4.24 -16.35 1.98
C SER A 63 3.68 -15.72 0.71
N VAL A 64 4.56 -15.32 -0.22
CA VAL A 64 4.14 -14.78 -1.52
C VAL A 64 3.47 -15.84 -2.39
N GLU A 65 3.78 -17.12 -2.18
CA GLU A 65 3.15 -18.26 -2.86
C GLU A 65 1.68 -18.43 -2.41
N GLU A 66 1.39 -18.17 -1.14
CA GLU A 66 0.01 -18.17 -0.63
C GLU A 66 -0.78 -17.00 -1.22
N VAL A 67 -0.14 -15.82 -1.39
CA VAL A 67 -0.73 -14.66 -2.08
C VAL A 67 -1.04 -14.99 -3.54
N ASP A 68 -0.14 -15.68 -4.25
CA ASP A 68 -0.36 -16.14 -5.63
C ASP A 68 -1.52 -17.14 -5.72
N SER A 69 -1.55 -18.10 -4.81
CA SER A 69 -2.63 -19.10 -4.72
C SER A 69 -3.99 -18.43 -4.52
N TYR A 70 -4.03 -17.42 -3.64
CA TYR A 70 -5.23 -16.62 -3.43
C TYR A 70 -5.64 -15.85 -4.69
N ALA A 71 -4.67 -15.23 -5.41
CA ALA A 71 -4.93 -14.48 -6.63
C ALA A 71 -5.54 -15.37 -7.72
N LYS A 72 -4.99 -16.57 -7.92
CA LYS A 72 -5.50 -17.57 -8.88
C LYS A 72 -6.95 -17.97 -8.60
N LEU A 73 -7.27 -18.20 -7.32
CA LEU A 73 -8.59 -18.68 -6.90
C LEU A 73 -9.65 -17.56 -6.94
N ASN A 74 -9.31 -16.37 -6.44
CA ASN A 74 -10.29 -15.30 -6.20
C ASN A 74 -10.33 -14.23 -7.29
N LYS A 75 -9.31 -14.19 -8.15
CA LYS A 75 -9.17 -13.28 -9.31
C LYS A 75 -9.50 -11.81 -8.95
N PRO A 76 -8.77 -11.21 -7.98
CA PRO A 76 -8.92 -9.79 -7.70
C PRO A 76 -8.37 -8.95 -8.85
N ASP A 77 -8.88 -7.72 -9.02
CA ASP A 77 -8.33 -6.76 -9.97
C ASP A 77 -7.12 -6.03 -9.38
N ILE A 78 -7.13 -5.81 -8.06
CA ILE A 78 -6.10 -5.06 -7.35
C ILE A 78 -5.72 -5.80 -6.06
N MET A 79 -4.43 -5.91 -5.79
CA MET A 79 -3.88 -6.41 -4.53
C MET A 79 -2.95 -5.38 -3.90
N PHE A 80 -3.15 -5.12 -2.61
CA PHE A 80 -2.22 -4.37 -1.77
C PHE A 80 -1.54 -5.31 -0.79
N CYS A 81 -0.21 -5.28 -0.74
CA CYS A 81 0.61 -5.99 0.24
C CYS A 81 1.35 -4.97 1.11
N ASP A 82 0.86 -4.78 2.32
CA ASP A 82 1.38 -3.85 3.32
C ASP A 82 2.18 -4.64 4.36
N GLN A 83 3.27 -4.41 4.41
CA GLN A 83 4.61 -4.30 3.91
C GLN A 83 5.05 -5.62 3.23
N LEU A 84 5.26 -5.60 1.94
CA LEU A 84 5.68 -6.79 1.18
C LEU A 84 7.00 -7.39 1.70
N ASP A 85 7.88 -6.57 2.24
CA ASP A 85 9.17 -6.97 2.83
C ASP A 85 9.06 -8.03 3.95
N LYS A 86 7.90 -8.09 4.61
CA LYS A 86 7.62 -9.01 5.73
C LYS A 86 7.02 -10.34 5.28
N PHE A 87 6.67 -10.49 4.01
CA PHE A 87 6.19 -11.76 3.50
C PHE A 87 7.32 -12.77 3.40
N ARG A 88 6.98 -14.03 3.61
CA ARG A 88 7.91 -15.13 3.42
C ARG A 88 7.99 -15.47 1.93
N ILE A 89 9.08 -16.08 1.53
CA ILE A 89 9.28 -16.70 0.22
C ILE A 89 10.05 -17.99 0.42
N SER A 90 9.68 -19.03 -0.31
CA SER A 90 10.36 -20.32 -0.29
C SER A 90 11.75 -20.22 -0.91
N GLY A 91 12.69 -21.00 -0.40
CA GLY A 91 14.08 -21.04 -0.87
C GLY A 91 15.09 -20.79 0.24
N GLU A 92 16.36 -21.10 -0.06
CA GLU A 92 17.49 -20.81 0.81
C GLU A 92 18.18 -19.54 0.31
N TYR A 93 18.34 -18.56 1.17
CA TYR A 93 18.95 -17.28 0.86
C TYR A 93 20.06 -17.00 1.86
N ASN A 94 21.27 -16.77 1.36
CA ASN A 94 22.41 -16.43 2.19
C ASN A 94 22.36 -14.97 2.69
N ARG A 95 21.62 -14.11 1.97
CA ARG A 95 21.54 -12.68 2.25
C ARG A 95 20.09 -12.19 2.23
N GLY A 96 19.78 -11.27 3.12
CA GLY A 96 18.43 -10.70 3.22
C GLY A 96 18.01 -9.88 1.99
N ASP A 97 18.96 -9.21 1.33
CA ASP A 97 18.71 -8.43 0.10
C ASP A 97 18.39 -9.34 -1.10
N GLU A 98 19.00 -10.52 -1.19
CA GLU A 98 18.66 -11.53 -2.21
C GLU A 98 17.22 -12.04 -2.01
N ARG A 99 16.87 -12.40 -0.77
CA ARG A 99 15.50 -12.80 -0.42
C ARG A 99 14.48 -11.73 -0.80
N LEU A 100 14.76 -10.47 -0.47
CA LEU A 100 13.87 -9.35 -0.79
C LEU A 100 13.74 -9.16 -2.31
N LYS A 101 14.85 -9.22 -3.05
CA LYS A 101 14.82 -9.14 -4.51
C LYS A 101 13.89 -10.21 -5.08
N GLU A 102 14.06 -11.47 -4.69
CA GLU A 102 13.22 -12.57 -5.17
C GLU A 102 11.74 -12.39 -4.77
N THR A 103 11.45 -11.86 -3.59
CA THR A 103 10.09 -11.51 -3.17
C THR A 103 9.43 -10.52 -4.14
N TYR A 104 10.16 -9.49 -4.57
CA TYR A 104 9.62 -8.48 -5.52
C TYR A 104 9.54 -9.01 -6.95
N VAL A 105 10.49 -9.84 -7.39
CA VAL A 105 10.41 -10.56 -8.68
C VAL A 105 9.14 -11.42 -8.70
N TYR A 106 8.91 -12.20 -7.65
CA TYR A 106 7.73 -13.08 -7.56
C TYR A 106 6.42 -12.27 -7.52
N ALA A 107 6.38 -11.15 -6.79
CA ALA A 107 5.22 -10.25 -6.78
C ALA A 107 4.90 -9.69 -8.17
N ARG A 108 5.94 -9.30 -8.96
CA ARG A 108 5.76 -8.89 -10.35
C ARG A 108 5.21 -10.02 -11.22
N GLU A 109 5.65 -11.25 -11.01
CA GLU A 109 5.10 -12.41 -11.71
C GLU A 109 3.64 -12.67 -11.35
N ILE A 110 3.25 -12.54 -10.08
CA ILE A 110 1.85 -12.61 -9.65
C ILE A 110 1.01 -11.62 -10.45
N ALA A 111 1.46 -10.35 -10.51
CA ALA A 111 0.76 -9.30 -11.26
C ALA A 111 0.55 -9.67 -12.73
N LYS A 112 1.62 -10.13 -13.40
CA LYS A 112 1.59 -10.50 -14.82
C LYS A 112 0.71 -11.73 -15.09
N ARG A 113 0.91 -12.81 -14.32
CA ARG A 113 0.18 -14.08 -14.51
C ARG A 113 -1.32 -13.93 -14.27
N ASN A 114 -1.68 -13.17 -13.25
CA ASN A 114 -3.07 -12.99 -12.85
C ASN A 114 -3.72 -11.73 -13.46
N LYS A 115 -2.97 -10.95 -14.26
CA LYS A 115 -3.43 -9.70 -14.92
C LYS A 115 -4.05 -8.72 -13.93
N LEU A 116 -3.43 -8.53 -12.77
CA LEU A 116 -3.89 -7.65 -11.71
C LEU A 116 -2.91 -6.50 -11.45
N LEU A 117 -3.40 -5.42 -10.86
CA LEU A 117 -2.56 -4.35 -10.34
C LEU A 117 -2.05 -4.74 -8.95
N PHE A 118 -0.73 -4.89 -8.82
CA PHE A 118 -0.09 -5.23 -7.55
C PHE A 118 0.55 -4.00 -6.92
N TRP A 119 0.11 -3.65 -5.72
CA TRP A 119 0.70 -2.59 -4.90
C TRP A 119 1.53 -3.21 -3.78
N ALA A 120 2.82 -2.95 -3.79
CA ALA A 120 3.73 -3.28 -2.70
C ALA A 120 4.00 -2.03 -1.87
N VAL A 121 3.77 -2.09 -0.57
CA VAL A 121 4.17 -1.04 0.36
C VAL A 121 5.52 -1.44 0.96
N SER A 122 6.45 -0.50 1.01
CA SER A 122 7.78 -0.65 1.60
C SER A 122 8.15 0.61 2.39
N GLN A 123 9.01 0.46 3.36
CA GLN A 123 9.52 1.61 4.13
C GLN A 123 10.68 2.29 3.38
N ALA A 124 10.79 3.61 3.60
CA ALA A 124 11.99 4.34 3.24
C ALA A 124 13.09 4.05 4.28
N SER A 125 14.35 4.06 3.83
CA SER A 125 15.50 4.00 4.72
C SER A 125 15.68 5.31 5.51
N ASN A 126 16.64 5.34 6.41
CA ASN A 126 16.99 6.56 7.15
C ASN A 126 17.38 7.73 6.24
N ASP A 127 17.84 7.47 5.01
CA ASP A 127 18.15 8.51 4.02
C ASP A 127 16.90 9.31 3.60
N GLY A 128 15.71 8.70 3.72
CA GLY A 128 14.41 9.33 3.44
C GLY A 128 13.81 10.09 4.63
N HIS A 129 14.47 10.05 5.81
CA HIS A 129 13.95 10.76 6.97
C HIS A 129 14.00 12.28 6.75
N ASP A 130 12.90 12.95 7.07
CA ASP A 130 12.75 14.42 6.96
C ASP A 130 13.03 14.98 5.55
N ARG A 131 12.65 14.22 4.51
CA ARG A 131 12.78 14.60 3.11
C ARG A 131 11.43 14.93 2.49
N GLN A 132 11.39 16.01 1.71
CA GLN A 132 10.24 16.31 0.84
C GLN A 132 10.14 15.29 -0.28
N PHE A 133 11.24 15.03 -0.96
CA PHE A 133 11.31 14.12 -2.08
C PHE A 133 11.91 12.79 -1.64
N ILE A 134 11.13 11.71 -1.71
CA ILE A 134 11.56 10.34 -1.46
C ILE A 134 11.85 9.68 -2.79
N ASP A 135 13.13 9.56 -3.12
CA ASP A 135 13.60 8.88 -4.32
C ASP A 135 13.58 7.35 -4.16
N TYR A 136 13.51 6.62 -5.27
CA TYR A 136 13.54 5.15 -5.26
C TYR A 136 14.81 4.57 -4.65
N ASN A 137 15.93 5.30 -4.67
CA ASN A 137 17.19 4.88 -4.04
C ASN A 137 17.18 5.01 -2.50
N MET A 138 16.14 5.62 -1.93
CA MET A 138 15.93 5.76 -0.49
C MET A 138 15.08 4.63 0.11
N MET A 139 14.77 3.58 -0.66
CA MET A 139 14.07 2.41 -0.12
C MET A 139 14.97 1.59 0.80
N ASP A 140 14.39 1.06 1.88
CA ASP A 140 15.11 0.22 2.84
C ASP A 140 15.50 -1.15 2.24
N ASN A 141 16.64 -1.67 2.68
CA ASN A 141 17.17 -3.04 2.48
C ASN A 141 17.40 -3.57 1.06
N SER A 142 16.99 -2.91 -0.02
CA SER A 142 17.29 -3.37 -1.39
C SER A 142 17.00 -2.29 -2.42
N LYS A 143 17.88 -1.29 -2.46
CA LYS A 143 17.70 -0.09 -3.32
C LYS A 143 17.52 -0.42 -4.80
N THR A 144 18.27 -1.39 -5.33
CA THR A 144 18.20 -1.77 -6.76
C THR A 144 17.24 -2.91 -7.04
N GLY A 145 17.15 -3.91 -6.16
CA GLY A 145 16.31 -5.09 -6.38
C GLY A 145 14.82 -4.77 -6.41
N LYS A 146 14.33 -4.01 -5.42
CA LYS A 146 12.92 -3.58 -5.38
C LYS A 146 12.58 -2.62 -6.52
N ALA A 147 13.43 -1.60 -6.72
CA ALA A 147 13.20 -0.58 -7.75
C ALA A 147 13.21 -1.16 -9.16
N GLY A 148 14.00 -2.20 -9.42
CA GLY A 148 14.06 -2.89 -10.71
C GLY A 148 12.70 -3.44 -11.14
N GLU A 149 11.96 -4.00 -10.21
CA GLU A 149 10.73 -4.74 -10.45
C GLU A 149 9.48 -3.85 -10.53
N ALA A 150 9.50 -2.64 -10.00
CA ALA A 150 8.36 -1.74 -10.07
C ALA A 150 8.26 -1.01 -11.42
N ASP A 151 7.05 -0.81 -11.92
CA ASP A 151 6.76 0.03 -13.08
C ASP A 151 6.53 1.49 -12.68
N ILE A 152 5.93 1.70 -11.50
CA ILE A 152 5.78 3.02 -10.87
C ILE A 152 6.27 2.92 -9.43
N ILE A 153 6.99 3.96 -8.96
CA ILE A 153 7.37 4.13 -7.56
C ILE A 153 6.88 5.49 -7.09
N ILE A 154 6.11 5.47 -6.02
CA ILE A 154 5.56 6.66 -5.38
C ILE A 154 6.12 6.73 -3.96
N GLY A 155 6.88 7.77 -3.67
CA GLY A 155 7.33 8.11 -2.34
C GLY A 155 6.38 9.11 -1.67
N ILE A 156 6.21 9.01 -0.36
CA ILE A 156 5.46 9.99 0.43
C ILE A 156 6.42 10.61 1.44
N GLY A 157 6.85 11.82 1.15
CA GLY A 157 7.76 12.59 1.99
C GLY A 157 7.03 13.51 2.96
N LYS A 158 7.75 13.87 4.02
CA LYS A 158 7.31 14.80 5.04
C LYS A 158 8.52 15.50 5.62
N THR A 159 8.42 16.83 5.85
CA THR A 159 9.42 17.59 6.59
C THR A 159 8.91 17.90 8.00
N GLY A 160 9.78 17.69 9.01
CA GLY A 160 9.35 17.69 10.41
C GLY A 160 9.13 19.07 11.02
N SER A 161 9.91 20.08 10.62
CA SER A 161 10.02 21.32 11.38
C SER A 161 9.24 22.51 10.86
N SER A 162 8.78 22.49 9.60
CA SER A 162 8.13 23.64 8.96
C SER A 162 6.60 23.56 8.90
N ASP A 163 6.04 22.38 9.14
CA ASP A 163 4.60 22.17 9.12
C ASP A 163 4.03 22.18 10.54
N VAL A 164 3.63 23.35 11.01
CA VAL A 164 3.05 23.57 12.35
C VAL A 164 1.88 22.63 12.65
N ASN A 165 1.12 22.25 11.64
CA ASN A 165 -0.04 21.36 11.76
C ASN A 165 0.26 19.92 11.34
N ASN A 166 1.46 19.63 10.82
CA ASN A 166 1.86 18.33 10.35
C ASN A 166 0.93 17.70 9.29
N ILE A 167 0.32 18.53 8.47
CA ILE A 167 -0.69 18.13 7.48
C ILE A 167 -0.14 18.03 6.05
N VAL A 168 0.98 18.71 5.72
CA VAL A 168 1.57 18.67 4.38
C VAL A 168 2.29 17.34 4.14
N ARG A 169 2.06 16.78 2.97
CA ARG A 169 2.77 15.60 2.45
C ARG A 169 3.21 15.88 1.02
N HIS A 170 4.39 15.40 0.69
CA HIS A 170 4.96 15.51 -0.64
C HIS A 170 4.89 14.13 -1.31
N ILE A 171 3.98 13.97 -2.25
CA ILE A 171 3.82 12.74 -3.02
C ILE A 171 4.77 12.82 -4.21
N CYS A 172 5.74 11.92 -4.28
CA CYS A 172 6.82 11.99 -5.26
C CYS A 172 6.73 10.79 -6.20
N VAL A 173 6.53 11.01 -7.48
CA VAL A 173 6.67 9.95 -8.49
C VAL A 173 8.14 9.88 -8.88
N SER A 174 8.89 8.95 -8.28
CA SER A 174 10.34 8.80 -8.48
C SER A 174 10.69 7.82 -9.60
N LYS A 175 9.75 6.97 -10.01
CA LYS A 175 9.86 6.11 -11.19
C LYS A 175 8.51 5.96 -11.87
N ASN A 176 8.48 6.06 -13.20
CA ASN A 176 7.26 5.87 -13.97
C ASN A 176 7.61 5.37 -15.38
N LYS A 177 7.42 4.08 -15.62
CA LYS A 177 7.63 3.44 -16.92
C LYS A 177 6.44 3.60 -17.88
N ILE A 178 5.29 4.11 -17.41
CA ILE A 178 4.07 4.18 -18.23
C ILE A 178 4.13 5.38 -19.17
N ASN A 179 4.42 6.59 -18.65
CA ASN A 179 4.45 7.80 -19.43
C ASN A 179 5.70 8.67 -19.23
N GLY A 180 6.63 8.21 -18.38
CA GLY A 180 7.89 8.88 -18.13
C GLY A 180 7.83 10.13 -17.25
N TRP A 181 6.64 10.56 -16.79
CA TRP A 181 6.52 11.72 -15.92
C TRP A 181 7.05 11.41 -14.50
N HIS A 182 7.88 12.32 -13.99
CA HIS A 182 8.43 12.28 -12.63
C HIS A 182 8.23 13.65 -11.99
N GLY A 183 8.00 13.70 -10.70
CA GLY A 183 7.91 14.95 -9.98
C GLY A 183 7.16 14.85 -8.65
N PRO A 184 7.20 15.94 -7.87
CA PRO A 184 6.43 16.06 -6.63
C PRO A 184 5.00 16.54 -6.91
N ILE A 185 4.10 16.13 -6.03
CA ILE A 185 2.75 16.65 -5.89
C ILE A 185 2.56 16.95 -4.41
N ASP A 186 2.31 18.20 -4.07
CA ASP A 186 2.02 18.56 -2.69
C ASP A 186 0.56 18.27 -2.37
N ALA A 187 0.31 17.70 -1.21
CA ALA A 187 -1.01 17.34 -0.75
C ALA A 187 -1.15 17.68 0.74
N GLN A 188 -2.36 17.96 1.16
CA GLN A 188 -2.72 18.08 2.58
C GLN A 188 -3.43 16.80 3.02
N ILE A 189 -3.04 16.28 4.19
CA ILE A 189 -3.69 15.10 4.77
C ILE A 189 -4.64 15.51 5.90
N ASP A 190 -5.90 15.08 5.83
CA ASP A 190 -6.77 15.00 6.99
C ASP A 190 -6.56 13.63 7.66
N VAL A 191 -5.74 13.60 8.71
CA VAL A 191 -5.44 12.36 9.44
C VAL A 191 -6.64 11.76 10.15
N GLN A 192 -7.65 12.58 10.50
CA GLN A 192 -8.85 12.11 11.18
C GLN A 192 -9.78 11.34 10.23
N ARG A 193 -9.78 11.72 8.95
CA ARG A 193 -10.57 11.07 7.89
C ARG A 193 -9.74 10.13 7.02
N GLY A 194 -8.41 10.25 7.07
CA GLY A 194 -7.51 9.48 6.21
C GLY A 194 -7.64 9.85 4.72
N VAL A 195 -7.77 11.14 4.43
CA VAL A 195 -7.98 11.67 3.07
C VAL A 195 -6.88 12.67 2.74
N TYR A 196 -6.47 12.69 1.48
CA TYR A 196 -5.56 13.68 0.90
C TYR A 196 -6.36 14.63 0.00
N TYR A 197 -5.98 15.91 0.06
CA TYR A 197 -6.53 17.00 -0.75
C TYR A 197 -5.45 17.69 -1.57
#